data_c6d9c016fbbafe695b8872e89ac1bbac
#
_entry.id   c6d9c016fbbafe695b8872e89ac1bbac
#
_cell.length_a   1.000
_cell.length_b   1.000
_cell.length_c   1.000
_cell.angle_alpha   90.00
_cell.angle_beta   90.00
_cell.angle_gamma   90.00
#
_symmetry.space_group_name_H-M   'P 1'
#
loop_
_entity.id
_entity.type
_entity.pdbx_description
1 polymer ?
#
loop_
_entity_poly.entity_id
_entity_poly.type
_entity_poly.pdbx_seq_one_letter_code
_entity_poly.pdbx_strand_id
1 'polypeptide(L)'
;MPNMETLGSAEVPVGACVPSSASAVRATAPPSRHSALVRVTHAVTIFCFFALLVSGAEIVISHPRFYWGETGNVLTTPLFQLPIPSSRALVPTGYAYVLPDQNGWSRALHFQAAWIVVFTGVLYAICGLLTGHFQKDLLPTKTNLSWRMLSTEIKRRLRFERPGEAETWSYNVLQRLAYLLVIFVLFPLVIWSGLAMSPAFVSAFPASATLLGGRQSARTIHFFVSLALVLFLVVHVVMVFLAGFRSRTRAMITGRTATRSEGA
;
A
#
# COMPACT_ATOMS: atom_id res chain seq x y z
N MET A 1 16.25 -95.60 7.44
CA MET A 1 16.34 -96.01 6.03
C MET A 1 15.09 -95.54 5.31
N PRO A 2 15.19 -95.15 4.08
CA PRO A 2 16.04 -94.25 3.36
C PRO A 2 15.15 -93.07 2.89
N ASN A 3 15.47 -92.02 2.24
CA ASN A 3 16.34 -91.74 1.11
C ASN A 3 16.64 -90.28 0.97
N MET A 4 17.79 -90.05 0.54
CA MET A 4 18.42 -88.87 0.11
C MET A 4 18.10 -88.68 -1.39
N GLU A 5 17.57 -87.53 -1.80
CA GLU A 5 17.63 -87.04 -3.20
C GLU A 5 17.71 -85.51 -3.27
N THR A 6 18.85 -85.13 -3.55
CA THR A 6 19.41 -84.33 -4.70
C THR A 6 18.95 -82.90 -4.85
N LEU A 7 19.96 -82.08 -4.64
CA LEU A 7 20.12 -80.69 -5.04
C LEU A 7 19.73 -80.39 -6.48
N GLY A 8 18.91 -79.38 -6.63
CA GLY A 8 18.75 -78.61 -7.86
C GLY A 8 19.18 -77.20 -7.69
N SER A 9 20.37 -76.91 -8.11
CA SER A 9 20.93 -75.53 -8.22
C SER A 9 20.20 -74.82 -9.34
N ALA A 10 19.37 -73.84 -8.98
CA ALA A 10 18.79 -72.91 -9.93
C ALA A 10 19.67 -71.66 -10.00
N GLU A 11 20.30 -71.43 -11.14
CA GLU A 11 21.06 -70.25 -11.52
C GLU A 11 20.16 -69.08 -11.54
N VAL A 12 20.60 -68.00 -10.86
CA VAL A 12 20.01 -66.64 -10.91
C VAL A 12 20.55 -65.95 -12.16
N PRO A 13 19.70 -65.53 -13.12
CA PRO A 13 20.20 -64.73 -14.25
C PRO A 13 20.57 -63.32 -13.77
N VAL A 14 21.86 -63.00 -13.87
CA VAL A 14 22.41 -61.67 -13.80
C VAL A 14 22.03 -60.91 -15.07
N GLY A 15 21.35 -59.78 -14.92
CA GLY A 15 21.21 -58.84 -16.04
C GLY A 15 19.79 -58.39 -16.35
N ALA A 16 19.10 -57.73 -15.39
CA ALA A 16 18.03 -56.82 -15.75
C ALA A 16 18.51 -55.42 -15.46
N CYS A 17 18.95 -54.73 -16.51
CA CYS A 17 19.19 -53.28 -16.51
C CYS A 17 17.87 -52.60 -16.20
N VAL A 18 17.72 -52.09 -14.97
CA VAL A 18 16.61 -51.19 -14.58
C VAL A 18 16.92 -49.86 -15.24
N PRO A 19 16.08 -49.35 -16.15
CA PRO A 19 16.26 -47.98 -16.64
C PRO A 19 15.99 -47.04 -15.48
N SER A 20 17.03 -46.35 -15.03
CA SER A 20 16.96 -45.23 -14.13
C SER A 20 16.24 -44.05 -14.83
N SER A 21 14.92 -44.14 -14.85
CA SER A 21 14.09 -42.95 -15.14
C SER A 21 14.02 -42.07 -13.89
N ALA A 22 15.14 -41.51 -13.53
CA ALA A 22 15.17 -40.34 -12.68
C ALA A 22 14.56 -39.18 -13.50
N SER A 23 13.24 -39.21 -13.63
CA SER A 23 12.47 -37.99 -13.95
C SER A 23 12.76 -37.02 -12.83
N ALA A 24 13.72 -36.11 -13.09
CA ALA A 24 13.97 -34.99 -12.25
C ALA A 24 12.63 -34.20 -12.14
N VAL A 25 11.88 -34.48 -11.08
CA VAL A 25 10.74 -33.65 -10.68
C VAL A 25 11.32 -32.24 -10.53
N ARG A 26 11.12 -31.43 -11.57
CA ARG A 26 11.42 -30.01 -11.53
C ARG A 26 10.68 -29.48 -10.31
N ALA A 27 11.38 -29.25 -9.23
CA ALA A 27 10.85 -28.61 -8.04
C ALA A 27 10.25 -27.28 -8.48
N THR A 28 8.92 -27.25 -8.62
CA THR A 28 8.20 -26.02 -8.93
C THR A 28 8.48 -25.06 -7.78
N ALA A 29 9.10 -23.94 -8.12
CA ALA A 29 9.39 -22.92 -7.12
C ALA A 29 8.11 -22.57 -6.34
N PRO A 30 8.16 -22.45 -5.01
CA PRO A 30 6.99 -22.20 -4.21
C PRO A 30 6.27 -20.94 -4.75
N PRO A 31 4.92 -20.96 -4.80
CA PRO A 31 4.15 -19.87 -5.37
C PRO A 31 4.51 -18.55 -4.69
N SER A 32 4.71 -17.50 -5.49
CA SER A 32 5.05 -16.17 -4.96
C SER A 32 3.89 -15.65 -4.11
N ARG A 33 4.19 -15.15 -2.92
CA ARG A 33 3.19 -14.60 -1.99
C ARG A 33 2.44 -13.39 -2.55
N HIS A 34 3.11 -12.59 -3.37
CA HIS A 34 2.56 -11.41 -4.02
C HIS A 34 2.86 -11.45 -5.51
N SER A 35 1.87 -11.15 -6.35
CA SER A 35 2.06 -11.06 -7.79
C SER A 35 3.07 -9.97 -8.16
N ALA A 36 3.72 -10.09 -9.31
CA ALA A 36 4.65 -9.07 -9.79
C ALA A 36 3.96 -7.70 -9.93
N LEU A 37 2.70 -7.68 -10.37
CA LEU A 37 1.90 -6.46 -10.46
C LEU A 37 1.81 -5.75 -9.11
N VAL A 38 1.39 -6.46 -8.06
CA VAL A 38 1.26 -5.88 -6.70
C VAL A 38 2.60 -5.33 -6.21
N ARG A 39 3.71 -6.03 -6.47
CA ARG A 39 5.03 -5.58 -6.04
C ARG A 39 5.49 -4.32 -6.76
N VAL A 40 5.30 -4.26 -8.09
CA VAL A 40 5.69 -3.10 -8.90
C VAL A 40 4.84 -1.89 -8.57
N THR A 41 3.51 -2.05 -8.54
CA THR A 41 2.61 -0.94 -8.20
C THR A 41 2.85 -0.43 -6.79
N HIS A 42 3.13 -1.30 -5.82
CA HIS A 42 3.49 -0.90 -4.46
C HIS A 42 4.83 -0.13 -4.41
N ALA A 43 5.86 -0.59 -5.12
CA ALA A 43 7.13 0.12 -5.18
C ALA A 43 6.99 1.52 -5.80
N VAL A 44 6.28 1.64 -6.93
CA VAL A 44 5.99 2.94 -7.56
C VAL A 44 5.22 3.84 -6.60
N THR A 45 4.19 3.30 -5.92
CA THR A 45 3.40 4.06 -4.95
C THR A 45 4.26 4.56 -3.78
N ILE A 46 5.21 3.77 -3.27
CA ILE A 46 6.12 4.21 -2.20
C ILE A 46 6.92 5.44 -2.66
N PHE A 47 7.59 5.38 -3.80
CA PHE A 47 8.39 6.50 -4.29
C PHE A 47 7.53 7.75 -4.51
N CYS A 48 6.37 7.60 -5.15
CA CYS A 48 5.47 8.71 -5.37
C CYS A 48 4.89 9.26 -4.07
N PHE A 49 4.60 8.41 -3.09
CA PHE A 49 4.07 8.84 -1.80
C PHE A 49 5.07 9.75 -1.07
N PHE A 50 6.34 9.39 -1.05
CA PHE A 50 7.36 10.26 -0.43
C PHE A 50 7.56 11.56 -1.21
N ALA A 51 7.53 11.52 -2.55
CA ALA A 51 7.56 12.73 -3.37
C ALA A 51 6.37 13.66 -3.08
N LEU A 52 5.16 13.08 -2.98
CA LEU A 52 3.93 13.81 -2.62
C LEU A 52 3.97 14.34 -1.19
N LEU A 53 4.53 13.60 -0.24
CA LEU A 53 4.65 14.02 1.15
C LEU A 53 5.58 15.24 1.28
N VAL A 54 6.77 15.16 0.69
CA VAL A 54 7.75 16.27 0.73
C VAL A 54 7.21 17.50 0.02
N SER A 55 6.71 17.35 -1.21
CA SER A 55 6.16 18.45 -1.98
C SER A 55 4.88 19.03 -1.35
N GLY A 56 4.03 18.18 -0.76
CA GLY A 56 2.82 18.58 -0.05
C GLY A 56 3.12 19.36 1.22
N ALA A 57 4.12 18.94 2.00
CA ALA A 57 4.58 19.68 3.18
C ALA A 57 5.04 21.10 2.80
N GLU A 58 5.83 21.24 1.72
CA GLU A 58 6.27 22.54 1.22
C GLU A 58 5.09 23.44 0.79
N ILE A 59 4.09 22.85 0.10
CA ILE A 59 2.87 23.56 -0.27
C ILE A 59 2.09 24.04 0.96
N VAL A 60 2.02 23.23 2.02
CA VAL A 60 1.34 23.59 3.28
C VAL A 60 2.10 24.69 4.01
N ILE A 61 3.44 24.63 4.09
CA ILE A 61 4.28 25.70 4.68
C ILE A 61 4.04 27.03 3.96
N SER A 62 3.88 27.01 2.65
CA SER A 62 3.60 28.21 1.87
C SER A 62 2.19 28.76 2.07
N HIS A 63 1.24 27.90 2.43
CA HIS A 63 -0.18 28.26 2.55
C HIS A 63 -0.81 27.60 3.80
N PRO A 64 -0.45 28.04 5.01
CA PRO A 64 -0.85 27.36 6.24
C PRO A 64 -2.30 27.66 6.69
N ARG A 65 -3.05 28.48 5.96
CA ARG A 65 -4.44 28.82 6.26
C ARG A 65 -5.41 27.95 5.48
N PHE A 66 -6.40 27.41 6.13
CA PHE A 66 -7.42 26.54 5.54
C PHE A 66 -8.79 27.19 5.66
N TYR A 67 -9.58 27.08 4.60
CA TYR A 67 -10.89 27.70 4.48
C TYR A 67 -11.93 26.67 4.08
N TRP A 68 -13.20 27.05 4.22
CA TRP A 68 -14.33 26.26 3.72
C TRP A 68 -15.12 27.08 2.71
N GLY A 69 -15.59 26.45 1.64
CA GLY A 69 -16.30 27.11 0.56
C GLY A 69 -15.44 27.32 -0.69
N GLU A 70 -15.82 28.28 -1.51
CA GLU A 70 -15.15 28.56 -2.79
C GLU A 70 -13.97 29.52 -2.61
N THR A 71 -14.10 30.53 -1.75
CA THR A 71 -13.12 31.61 -1.59
C THR A 71 -12.35 31.51 -0.30
N GLY A 72 -11.09 31.91 -0.35
CA GLY A 72 -10.23 32.05 0.83
C GLY A 72 -9.10 33.05 0.52
N ASN A 73 -9.09 34.18 1.20
CA ASN A 73 -8.10 35.21 1.05
C ASN A 73 -7.69 35.77 2.42
N VAL A 74 -6.83 36.79 2.43
CA VAL A 74 -6.34 37.42 3.67
C VAL A 74 -7.42 38.09 4.50
N LEU A 75 -8.55 38.44 3.89
CA LEU A 75 -9.70 39.11 4.54
C LEU A 75 -10.75 38.08 5.02
N THR A 76 -10.64 36.85 4.59
CA THR A 76 -11.55 35.77 4.98
C THR A 76 -11.04 35.11 6.26
N THR A 77 -11.91 34.94 7.26
CA THR A 77 -11.57 34.17 8.47
C THR A 77 -11.29 32.73 8.10
N PRO A 78 -10.09 32.17 8.39
CA PRO A 78 -9.81 30.78 8.11
C PRO A 78 -10.60 29.86 9.05
N LEU A 79 -10.94 28.68 8.55
CA LEU A 79 -11.51 27.59 9.37
C LEU A 79 -10.50 27.20 10.47
N PHE A 80 -9.24 27.09 10.09
CA PHE A 80 -8.09 26.94 11.00
C PHE A 80 -6.81 27.38 10.29
N GLN A 81 -5.78 27.67 11.09
CA GLN A 81 -4.44 28.00 10.63
C GLN A 81 -3.42 27.15 11.38
N LEU A 82 -2.47 26.58 10.67
CA LEU A 82 -1.36 25.89 11.30
C LEU A 82 -0.42 26.93 11.98
N PRO A 83 0.10 26.64 13.17
CA PRO A 83 0.96 27.55 13.92
C PRO A 83 2.40 27.56 13.36
N ILE A 84 2.53 27.70 12.06
CA ILE A 84 3.81 27.82 11.35
C ILE A 84 3.85 29.15 10.61
N PRO A 85 4.99 29.85 10.59
CA PRO A 85 5.12 31.05 9.79
C PRO A 85 5.00 30.69 8.31
N SER A 86 4.09 31.34 7.59
CA SER A 86 4.02 31.23 6.15
C SER A 86 5.30 31.75 5.52
N SER A 87 5.88 31.03 4.57
CA SER A 87 7.04 31.53 3.83
C SER A 87 6.77 32.88 3.15
N ARG A 88 5.52 33.14 2.77
CA ARG A 88 5.10 34.42 2.20
C ARG A 88 4.93 35.55 3.23
N ALA A 89 4.68 35.24 4.51
CA ALA A 89 4.57 36.21 5.56
C ALA A 89 5.94 36.76 5.99
N LEU A 90 7.02 36.04 5.71
CA LEU A 90 8.39 36.46 6.03
C LEU A 90 9.04 37.30 4.92
N VAL A 91 8.27 37.77 3.95
CA VAL A 91 8.74 38.51 2.78
C VAL A 91 8.25 39.96 2.77
N PRO A 92 8.72 40.85 3.66
CA PRO A 92 8.75 42.26 3.29
C PRO A 92 9.87 42.55 2.28
N THR A 93 10.93 41.79 2.27
CA THR A 93 12.13 42.00 1.46
C THR A 93 12.51 40.83 0.58
N GLY A 94 11.59 39.95 0.32
CA GLY A 94 11.84 38.74 -0.48
C GLY A 94 12.71 37.75 0.26
N TYR A 95 12.71 36.76 0.31
CA TYR A 95 13.47 35.57 0.04
C TYR A 95 14.75 35.34 0.84
N ALA A 96 14.97 36.07 1.91
CA ALA A 96 16.14 35.84 2.76
C ALA A 96 16.20 34.45 3.35
N TYR A 97 15.02 33.76 3.48
CA TYR A 97 14.89 32.45 4.05
C TYR A 97 14.19 31.45 3.13
N VAL A 98 13.60 31.89 2.05
CA VAL A 98 12.89 31.05 1.08
C VAL A 98 13.40 31.45 -0.29
N LEU A 99 13.97 30.49 -0.99
CA LEU A 99 14.38 30.72 -2.37
C LEU A 99 13.17 31.16 -3.20
N PRO A 100 13.33 32.15 -4.10
CA PRO A 100 12.28 32.52 -5.03
C PRO A 100 11.77 31.29 -5.75
N ASP A 101 10.45 31.21 -5.96
CA ASP A 101 9.84 30.13 -6.74
C ASP A 101 9.96 28.71 -6.18
N GLN A 102 10.34 28.52 -4.92
CA GLN A 102 10.34 27.19 -4.30
C GLN A 102 9.01 26.47 -4.48
N ASN A 103 7.90 27.20 -4.46
CA ASN A 103 6.58 26.66 -4.72
C ASN A 103 6.39 26.13 -6.16
N GLY A 104 7.17 26.60 -7.11
CA GLY A 104 7.11 26.13 -8.50
C GLY A 104 7.56 24.67 -8.61
N TRP A 105 8.71 24.33 -8.05
CA TRP A 105 9.22 22.95 -8.08
C TRP A 105 8.35 22.00 -7.28
N SER A 106 7.88 22.42 -6.09
CA SER A 106 7.05 21.55 -5.24
C SER A 106 5.71 21.23 -5.88
N ARG A 107 5.06 22.21 -6.53
CA ARG A 107 3.85 21.96 -7.31
C ARG A 107 4.09 21.07 -8.51
N ALA A 108 5.16 21.30 -9.27
CA ALA A 108 5.50 20.47 -10.42
C ALA A 108 5.74 19.02 -10.01
N LEU A 109 6.55 18.79 -8.97
CA LEU A 109 6.79 17.45 -8.43
C LEU A 109 5.51 16.81 -7.90
N HIS A 110 4.68 17.59 -7.19
CA HIS A 110 3.41 17.11 -6.64
C HIS A 110 2.48 16.61 -7.73
N PHE A 111 2.27 17.38 -8.79
CA PHE A 111 1.42 17.01 -9.90
C PHE A 111 1.97 15.82 -10.69
N GLN A 112 3.29 15.78 -10.96
CA GLN A 112 3.91 14.67 -11.66
C GLN A 112 3.76 13.36 -10.87
N ALA A 113 4.10 13.37 -9.59
CA ALA A 113 3.95 12.21 -8.73
C ALA A 113 2.48 11.79 -8.57
N ALA A 114 1.55 12.76 -8.48
CA ALA A 114 0.11 12.47 -8.42
C ALA A 114 -0.39 11.76 -9.67
N TRP A 115 -0.01 12.22 -10.87
CA TRP A 115 -0.39 11.53 -12.10
C TRP A 115 0.16 10.11 -12.21
N ILE A 116 1.42 9.89 -11.78
CA ILE A 116 1.99 8.54 -11.73
C ILE A 116 1.16 7.65 -10.79
N VAL A 117 0.75 8.15 -9.62
CA VAL A 117 -0.12 7.41 -8.68
C VAL A 117 -1.50 7.14 -9.29
N VAL A 118 -2.10 8.11 -9.98
CA VAL A 118 -3.40 7.93 -10.66
C VAL A 118 -3.31 6.81 -11.69
N PHE A 119 -2.34 6.85 -12.60
CA PHE A 119 -2.17 5.81 -13.63
C PHE A 119 -1.83 4.45 -13.01
N THR A 120 -0.99 4.41 -11.99
CA THR A 120 -0.66 3.18 -11.27
C THR A 120 -1.89 2.60 -10.58
N GLY A 121 -2.71 3.45 -9.95
CA GLY A 121 -3.95 3.06 -9.29
C GLY A 121 -5.00 2.53 -10.26
N VAL A 122 -5.18 3.20 -11.41
CA VAL A 122 -6.08 2.75 -12.49
C VAL A 122 -5.62 1.39 -13.03
N LEU A 123 -4.33 1.23 -13.32
CA LEU A 123 -3.77 -0.05 -13.77
C LEU A 123 -4.01 -1.16 -12.74
N TYR A 124 -3.73 -0.89 -11.45
CA TYR A 124 -3.98 -1.83 -10.37
C TYR A 124 -5.47 -2.20 -10.26
N ALA A 125 -6.37 -1.21 -10.36
CA ALA A 125 -7.81 -1.43 -10.30
C ALA A 125 -8.31 -2.29 -11.47
N ILE A 126 -7.90 -1.98 -12.70
CA ILE A 126 -8.27 -2.75 -13.89
C ILE A 126 -7.75 -4.20 -13.77
N CYS A 127 -6.48 -4.39 -13.48
CA CYS A 127 -5.90 -5.71 -13.33
C CYS A 127 -6.52 -6.48 -12.15
N GLY A 128 -6.80 -5.80 -11.04
CA GLY A 128 -7.43 -6.39 -9.87
C GLY A 128 -8.86 -6.87 -10.14
N LEU A 129 -9.62 -6.12 -10.94
CA LEU A 129 -10.96 -6.52 -11.38
C LEU A 129 -10.89 -7.71 -12.35
N LEU A 130 -10.04 -7.64 -13.38
CA LEU A 130 -9.91 -8.69 -14.39
C LEU A 130 -9.43 -10.02 -13.80
N THR A 131 -8.56 -10.00 -12.79
CA THR A 131 -8.03 -11.20 -12.15
C THR A 131 -8.90 -11.72 -10.99
N GLY A 132 -9.91 -10.96 -10.58
CA GLY A 132 -10.72 -11.25 -9.39
C GLY A 132 -9.94 -11.13 -8.07
N HIS A 133 -8.80 -10.42 -8.08
CA HIS A 133 -7.92 -10.24 -6.93
C HIS A 133 -8.65 -9.65 -5.72
N PHE A 134 -9.51 -8.64 -5.95
CA PHE A 134 -10.24 -7.99 -4.87
C PHE A 134 -11.19 -8.95 -4.14
N GLN A 135 -11.87 -9.82 -4.88
CA GLN A 135 -12.81 -10.78 -4.29
C GLN A 135 -12.08 -11.90 -3.53
N LYS A 136 -10.96 -12.38 -4.07
CA LYS A 136 -10.21 -13.52 -3.51
C LYS A 136 -9.37 -13.14 -2.31
N ASP A 137 -8.72 -11.98 -2.37
CA ASP A 137 -7.64 -11.64 -1.43
C ASP A 137 -7.99 -10.49 -0.47
N LEU A 138 -8.86 -9.54 -0.87
CA LEU A 138 -9.16 -8.36 -0.06
C LEU A 138 -10.48 -8.45 0.71
N LEU A 139 -11.54 -9.01 0.12
CA LEU A 139 -12.83 -9.02 0.78
C LEU A 139 -12.84 -9.98 1.98
N PRO A 140 -13.20 -9.49 3.18
CA PRO A 140 -13.34 -10.34 4.35
C PRO A 140 -14.59 -11.22 4.21
N THR A 141 -14.51 -12.46 4.67
CA THR A 141 -15.66 -13.37 4.73
C THR A 141 -16.68 -12.84 5.75
N LYS A 142 -17.97 -12.94 5.46
CA LYS A 142 -19.06 -12.42 6.35
C LYS A 142 -18.95 -12.89 7.80
N THR A 143 -18.47 -14.12 8.02
CA THR A 143 -18.23 -14.68 9.35
C THR A 143 -17.17 -13.94 10.16
N ASN A 144 -16.25 -13.26 9.51
CA ASN A 144 -15.13 -12.56 10.16
C ASN A 144 -15.44 -11.10 10.52
N LEU A 145 -16.66 -10.60 10.18
CA LEU A 145 -17.06 -9.20 10.42
C LEU A 145 -17.79 -9.01 11.75
N SER A 146 -17.72 -9.97 12.68
CA SER A 146 -18.34 -9.81 13.99
C SER A 146 -17.67 -8.70 14.80
N TRP A 147 -18.47 -7.80 15.38
CA TRP A 147 -17.98 -6.71 16.25
C TRP A 147 -17.12 -7.23 17.41
N ARG A 148 -17.41 -8.40 17.93
CA ARG A 148 -16.61 -9.04 18.98
C ARG A 148 -15.21 -9.38 18.48
N MET A 149 -15.07 -9.98 17.28
CA MET A 149 -13.78 -10.30 16.71
C MET A 149 -12.99 -9.04 16.40
N LEU A 150 -13.65 -8.02 15.86
CA LEU A 150 -13.01 -6.74 15.53
C LEU A 150 -12.47 -6.04 16.79
N SER A 151 -13.28 -5.95 17.85
CA SER A 151 -12.87 -5.32 19.11
C SER A 151 -11.75 -6.08 19.82
N THR A 152 -11.77 -7.41 19.79
CA THR A 152 -10.71 -8.26 20.37
C THR A 152 -9.41 -8.04 19.61
N GLU A 153 -9.47 -7.98 18.29
CA GLU A 153 -8.30 -7.76 17.45
C GLU A 153 -7.70 -6.36 17.63
N ILE A 154 -8.55 -5.32 17.73
CA ILE A 154 -8.10 -3.96 18.03
C ILE A 154 -7.39 -3.92 19.40
N LYS A 155 -7.97 -4.53 20.44
CA LYS A 155 -7.35 -4.60 21.77
C LYS A 155 -6.01 -5.31 21.74
N ARG A 156 -5.91 -6.43 21.02
CA ARG A 156 -4.65 -7.18 20.85
C ARG A 156 -3.57 -6.35 20.16
N ARG A 157 -3.92 -5.59 19.13
CA ARG A 157 -3.00 -4.70 18.42
C ARG A 157 -2.54 -3.52 19.27
N LEU A 158 -3.43 -2.95 20.07
CA LEU A 158 -3.07 -1.89 21.01
C LEU A 158 -2.13 -2.38 22.12
N ARG A 159 -2.15 -3.68 22.45
CA ARG A 159 -1.21 -4.32 23.39
C ARG A 159 0.10 -4.73 22.74
N PHE A 160 0.32 -4.48 21.45
CA PHE A 160 1.52 -4.86 20.69
C PHE A 160 1.83 -6.37 20.75
N GLU A 161 0.82 -7.22 20.91
CA GLU A 161 0.99 -8.66 20.89
C GLU A 161 1.43 -9.13 19.50
N ARG A 162 2.44 -10.02 19.47
CA ARG A 162 2.94 -10.55 18.19
C ARG A 162 1.90 -11.44 17.53
N PRO A 163 1.70 -11.33 16.20
CA PRO A 163 0.82 -12.23 15.46
C PRO A 163 1.27 -13.68 15.61
N GLY A 164 0.34 -14.61 15.81
CA GLY A 164 0.62 -16.05 15.80
C GLY A 164 1.09 -16.54 14.42
N GLU A 165 1.77 -17.70 14.38
CA GLU A 165 2.33 -18.26 13.12
C GLU A 165 1.26 -18.50 12.03
N ALA A 166 0.05 -18.93 12.40
CA ALA A 166 -1.07 -19.12 11.49
C ALA A 166 -1.55 -17.82 10.83
N GLU A 167 -1.37 -16.67 11.48
CA GLU A 167 -1.77 -15.37 10.96
C GLU A 167 -0.75 -14.74 10.00
N THR A 168 0.46 -15.29 9.93
CA THR A 168 1.47 -14.79 8.97
C THR A 168 1.08 -15.06 7.53
N TRP A 169 0.21 -16.01 7.26
CA TRP A 169 -0.23 -16.43 5.91
C TRP A 169 -1.58 -15.85 5.50
N SER A 170 -2.50 -15.57 6.45
CA SER A 170 -3.78 -14.93 6.16
C SER A 170 -3.75 -13.45 6.54
N TYR A 171 -4.31 -12.59 5.68
CA TYR A 171 -4.54 -11.21 6.05
C TYR A 171 -5.53 -11.15 7.20
N ASN A 172 -5.13 -10.50 8.28
CA ASN A 172 -6.03 -10.22 9.40
C ASN A 172 -7.19 -9.34 8.92
N VAL A 173 -8.38 -9.55 9.50
CA VAL A 173 -9.60 -8.79 9.15
C VAL A 173 -9.38 -7.28 9.23
N LEU A 174 -8.70 -6.81 10.27
CA LEU A 174 -8.41 -5.39 10.46
C LEU A 174 -7.48 -4.85 9.36
N GLN A 175 -6.48 -5.63 8.93
CA GLN A 175 -5.62 -5.24 7.82
C GLN A 175 -6.39 -5.17 6.49
N ARG A 176 -7.28 -6.12 6.23
CA ARG A 176 -8.14 -6.11 5.04
C ARG A 176 -9.04 -4.88 5.02
N LEU A 177 -9.68 -4.56 6.15
CA LEU A 177 -10.52 -3.36 6.28
C LEU A 177 -9.71 -2.08 6.09
N ALA A 178 -8.51 -2.00 6.67
CA ALA A 178 -7.63 -0.86 6.49
C ALA A 178 -7.20 -0.70 5.02
N TYR A 179 -6.87 -1.78 4.33
CA TYR A 179 -6.56 -1.74 2.90
C TYR A 179 -7.75 -1.34 2.04
N LEU A 180 -8.94 -1.86 2.33
CA LEU A 180 -10.17 -1.45 1.64
C LEU A 180 -10.45 0.05 1.85
N LEU A 181 -10.33 0.54 3.09
CA LEU A 181 -10.48 1.96 3.39
C LEU A 181 -9.47 2.80 2.59
N VAL A 182 -8.21 2.42 2.58
CA VAL A 182 -7.15 3.16 1.87
C VAL A 182 -7.39 3.12 0.37
N ILE A 183 -7.60 1.95 -0.22
CA ILE A 183 -7.67 1.76 -1.67
C ILE A 183 -8.97 2.34 -2.25
N PHE A 184 -10.12 2.14 -1.57
CA PHE A 184 -11.43 2.49 -2.12
C PHE A 184 -12.02 3.78 -1.58
N VAL A 185 -11.47 4.35 -0.50
CA VAL A 185 -11.96 5.60 0.07
C VAL A 185 -10.88 6.69 0.06
N LEU A 186 -9.75 6.47 0.74
CA LEU A 186 -8.77 7.53 0.93
C LEU A 186 -8.04 7.90 -0.37
N PHE A 187 -7.60 6.92 -1.17
CA PHE A 187 -6.96 7.21 -2.46
C PHE A 187 -7.91 7.86 -3.47
N PRO A 188 -9.12 7.37 -3.73
CA PRO A 188 -10.07 8.08 -4.59
C PRO A 188 -10.39 9.49 -4.10
N LEU A 189 -10.55 9.67 -2.80
CA LEU A 189 -10.89 10.97 -2.22
C LEU A 189 -9.74 11.98 -2.28
N VAL A 190 -8.47 11.54 -2.04
CA VAL A 190 -7.31 12.43 -2.17
C VAL A 190 -7.06 12.81 -3.62
N ILE A 191 -7.28 11.89 -4.56
CA ILE A 191 -7.19 12.18 -6.01
C ILE A 191 -8.29 13.15 -6.42
N TRP A 192 -9.54 12.87 -6.07
CA TRP A 192 -10.67 13.73 -6.42
C TRP A 192 -10.51 15.14 -5.86
N SER A 193 -10.21 15.26 -4.57
CA SER A 193 -9.99 16.57 -3.95
C SER A 193 -8.80 17.32 -4.56
N GLY A 194 -7.75 16.61 -4.98
CA GLY A 194 -6.64 17.18 -5.74
C GLY A 194 -7.05 17.72 -7.11
N LEU A 195 -7.80 16.94 -7.88
CA LEU A 195 -8.35 17.36 -9.18
C LEU A 195 -9.32 18.54 -9.05
N ALA A 196 -10.15 18.56 -8.00
CA ALA A 196 -11.07 19.65 -7.71
C ALA A 196 -10.39 21.00 -7.39
N MET A 197 -9.09 20.98 -7.08
CA MET A 197 -8.28 22.20 -6.93
C MET A 197 -7.64 22.65 -8.25
N SER A 198 -7.59 21.80 -9.27
CA SER A 198 -6.98 22.13 -10.57
C SER A 198 -7.91 23.01 -11.41
N PRO A 199 -7.51 24.24 -11.79
CA PRO A 199 -8.35 25.10 -12.63
C PRO A 199 -8.71 24.45 -13.97
N ALA A 200 -7.77 23.74 -14.59
CA ALA A 200 -7.99 23.08 -15.87
C ALA A 200 -9.01 21.94 -15.76
N PHE A 201 -8.99 21.18 -14.66
CA PHE A 201 -9.96 20.10 -14.44
C PHE A 201 -11.35 20.65 -14.12
N VAL A 202 -11.43 21.67 -13.24
CA VAL A 202 -12.71 22.28 -12.84
C VAL A 202 -13.37 23.02 -13.99
N SER A 203 -12.62 23.59 -14.95
CA SER A 203 -13.21 24.22 -16.15
C SER A 203 -13.92 23.20 -17.03
N ALA A 204 -13.44 21.97 -17.10
CA ALA A 204 -14.07 20.89 -17.84
C ALA A 204 -15.19 20.18 -17.03
N PHE A 205 -14.99 20.05 -15.71
CA PHE A 205 -15.88 19.33 -14.79
C PHE A 205 -16.20 20.18 -13.55
N PRO A 206 -17.03 21.24 -13.66
CA PRO A 206 -17.33 22.15 -12.54
C PRO A 206 -17.91 21.46 -11.30
N ALA A 207 -18.72 20.42 -11.51
CA ALA A 207 -19.33 19.64 -10.45
C ALA A 207 -18.29 19.01 -9.50
N SER A 208 -17.07 18.80 -9.94
CA SER A 208 -16.02 18.21 -9.12
C SER A 208 -15.66 19.05 -7.88
N ALA A 209 -15.67 20.36 -8.00
CA ALA A 209 -15.43 21.29 -6.87
C ALA A 209 -16.71 21.54 -6.07
N THR A 210 -17.86 21.74 -6.72
CA THR A 210 -19.12 22.01 -6.04
C THR A 210 -19.59 20.88 -5.16
N LEU A 211 -19.39 19.60 -5.55
CA LEU A 211 -19.70 18.42 -4.75
C LEU A 211 -18.86 18.33 -3.46
N LEU A 212 -17.66 18.91 -3.45
CA LEU A 212 -16.83 19.01 -2.26
C LEU A 212 -17.06 20.31 -1.46
N GLY A 213 -18.07 21.11 -1.84
CA GLY A 213 -18.39 22.36 -1.17
C GLY A 213 -17.50 23.53 -1.59
N GLY A 214 -16.83 23.44 -2.74
CA GLY A 214 -15.98 24.49 -3.31
C GLY A 214 -14.49 24.16 -3.27
N ARG A 215 -13.68 24.99 -3.94
CA ARG A 215 -12.23 24.73 -4.14
C ARG A 215 -11.44 24.79 -2.83
N GLN A 216 -11.81 25.67 -1.89
CA GLN A 216 -11.14 25.75 -0.59
C GLN A 216 -11.53 24.59 0.32
N SER A 217 -12.79 24.15 0.26
CA SER A 217 -13.23 22.92 0.92
C SER A 217 -12.48 21.70 0.39
N ALA A 218 -12.34 21.59 -0.93
CA ALA A 218 -11.55 20.51 -1.56
C ALA A 218 -10.11 20.48 -1.04
N ARG A 219 -9.48 21.66 -0.88
CA ARG A 219 -8.13 21.79 -0.33
C ARG A 219 -8.06 21.33 1.14
N THR A 220 -9.03 21.71 1.94
CA THR A 220 -9.12 21.32 3.35
C THR A 220 -9.35 19.81 3.49
N ILE A 221 -10.23 19.24 2.68
CA ILE A 221 -10.46 17.80 2.60
C ILE A 221 -9.19 17.07 2.17
N HIS A 222 -8.51 17.56 1.12
CA HIS A 222 -7.24 16.99 0.63
C HIS A 222 -6.18 16.92 1.73
N PHE A 223 -6.04 17.98 2.51
CA PHE A 223 -5.11 18.03 3.64
C PHE A 223 -5.44 16.96 4.69
N PHE A 224 -6.69 16.85 5.13
CA PHE A 224 -7.06 15.86 6.15
C PHE A 224 -6.96 14.44 5.64
N VAL A 225 -7.32 14.18 4.39
CA VAL A 225 -7.17 12.84 3.79
C VAL A 225 -5.69 12.48 3.64
N SER A 226 -4.84 13.45 3.26
CA SER A 226 -3.38 13.25 3.21
C SER A 226 -2.82 12.93 4.61
N LEU A 227 -3.28 13.62 5.64
CA LEU A 227 -2.90 13.33 7.04
C LEU A 227 -3.33 11.92 7.46
N ALA A 228 -4.53 11.49 7.08
CA ALA A 228 -5.00 10.12 7.33
C ALA A 228 -4.14 9.08 6.61
N LEU A 229 -3.69 9.35 5.38
CA LEU A 229 -2.76 8.49 4.64
C LEU A 229 -1.38 8.43 5.30
N VAL A 230 -0.88 9.54 5.83
CA VAL A 230 0.39 9.56 6.62
C VAL A 230 0.24 8.74 7.90
N LEU A 231 -0.86 8.88 8.62
CA LEU A 231 -1.15 8.09 9.81
C LEU A 231 -1.22 6.59 9.46
N PHE A 232 -1.90 6.25 8.36
CA PHE A 232 -1.91 4.87 7.87
C PHE A 232 -0.49 4.37 7.56
N LEU A 233 0.35 5.18 6.90
CA LEU A 233 1.75 4.80 6.62
C LEU A 233 2.50 4.49 7.91
N VAL A 234 2.40 5.33 8.94
CA VAL A 234 3.06 5.12 10.23
C VAL A 234 2.61 3.79 10.84
N VAL A 235 1.30 3.56 10.94
CA VAL A 235 0.74 2.31 11.45
C VAL A 235 1.18 1.12 10.60
N HIS A 236 1.15 1.25 9.28
CA HIS A 236 1.59 0.20 8.35
C HIS A 236 3.05 -0.19 8.58
N VAL A 237 3.94 0.78 8.67
CA VAL A 237 5.38 0.53 8.91
C VAL A 237 5.60 -0.14 10.26
N VAL A 238 4.97 0.36 11.34
CA VAL A 238 5.04 -0.27 12.67
C VAL A 238 4.58 -1.72 12.61
N MET A 239 3.46 -2.00 11.96
CA MET A 239 2.93 -3.36 11.81
C MET A 239 3.86 -4.27 11.00
N VAL A 240 4.53 -3.75 9.96
CA VAL A 240 5.54 -4.50 9.20
C VAL A 240 6.74 -4.85 10.09
N PHE A 241 7.21 -3.93 10.93
CA PHE A 241 8.28 -4.20 11.88
C PHE A 241 7.90 -5.28 12.89
N LEU A 242 6.73 -5.18 13.52
CA LEU A 242 6.24 -6.16 14.48
C LEU A 242 6.03 -7.55 13.87
N ALA A 243 5.62 -7.61 12.61
CA ALA A 243 5.37 -8.86 11.90
C ALA A 243 6.62 -9.51 11.27
N GLY A 244 7.82 -8.95 11.50
CA GLY A 244 9.08 -9.45 10.96
C GLY A 244 9.51 -8.74 9.68
N PHE A 245 10.10 -7.57 9.84
CA PHE A 245 10.51 -6.65 8.77
C PHE A 245 11.28 -7.32 7.64
N ARG A 246 12.37 -8.05 7.95
CA ARG A 246 13.24 -8.66 6.92
C ARG A 246 12.49 -9.65 6.02
N SER A 247 11.67 -10.52 6.61
CA SER A 247 10.89 -11.52 5.87
C SER A 247 9.83 -10.86 4.99
N ARG A 248 9.11 -9.87 5.52
CA ARG A 248 8.04 -9.15 4.80
C ARG A 248 8.59 -8.31 3.66
N THR A 249 9.65 -7.55 3.92
CA THR A 249 10.30 -6.72 2.90
C THR A 249 10.92 -7.59 1.80
N ARG A 250 11.60 -8.69 2.15
CA ARG A 250 12.12 -9.64 1.16
C ARG A 250 11.00 -10.24 0.30
N ALA A 251 9.88 -10.66 0.91
CA ALA A 251 8.73 -11.19 0.17
C ALA A 251 8.14 -10.15 -0.80
N MET A 252 8.14 -8.87 -0.41
CA MET A 252 7.63 -7.78 -1.25
C MET A 252 8.58 -7.42 -2.40
N ILE A 253 9.90 -7.54 -2.20
CA ILE A 253 10.89 -7.26 -3.25
C ILE A 253 11.05 -8.45 -4.19
N THR A 254 11.28 -9.66 -3.65
CA THR A 254 11.64 -10.85 -4.44
C THR A 254 10.46 -11.74 -4.79
N GLY A 255 9.33 -11.59 -4.13
CA GLY A 255 8.17 -12.48 -4.22
C GLY A 255 8.32 -13.77 -3.43
N ARG A 256 9.48 -14.05 -2.82
CA ARG A 256 9.79 -15.29 -2.13
C ARG A 256 9.88 -15.08 -0.63
N THR A 257 9.21 -15.92 0.15
CA THR A 257 9.47 -16.04 1.59
C THR A 257 10.73 -16.87 1.80
N ALA A 258 11.55 -16.55 2.81
CA ALA A 258 12.62 -17.43 3.22
C ALA A 258 11.99 -18.75 3.67
N THR A 259 12.31 -19.86 3.01
CA THR A 259 12.09 -21.19 3.56
C THR A 259 12.94 -21.27 4.82
N ARG A 260 12.31 -21.47 5.97
CA ARG A 260 13.03 -21.84 7.20
C ARG A 260 13.69 -23.17 6.85
N SER A 261 15.00 -23.18 6.71
CA SER A 261 15.75 -24.44 6.66
C SER A 261 15.47 -25.15 7.99
N GLU A 262 14.65 -26.18 7.96
CA GLU A 262 14.65 -27.20 8.99
C GLU A 262 16.01 -27.89 8.89
N GLY A 263 16.88 -27.60 9.87
CA GLY A 263 18.18 -28.20 9.88
C GLY A 263 19.11 -27.50 10.89
N ALA A 264 19.05 -27.84 12.13
CA ALA A 264 20.15 -28.24 13.01
C ALA A 264 19.60 -28.46 14.41
#